data_bf1d9b6a34268da68a1e8af0bd038bd0
#
_entry.id   bf1d9b6a34268da68a1e8af0bd038bd0
#
_cell.length_a   1.000
_cell.length_b   1.000
_cell.length_c   1.000
_cell.angle_alpha   90.00
_cell.angle_beta   90.00
_cell.angle_gamma   90.00
#
_symmetry.space_group_name_H-M   'P 1'
#
loop_
_entity.id
_entity.type
_entity.pdbx_description
1 polymer ?
#
loop_
_entity_poly.entity_id
_entity_poly.type
_entity_poly.pdbx_seq_one_letter_code
_entity_poly.pdbx_strand_id
1 'polypeptide(L)'
;RQIKADAQAAAAAAVEAAQAEGKAVIEAAVGKAQQELQTLRAKSDEKAKADAETLAAETKNKEAAMRIKAKTNLDRAASLIVERIVNG
;
A
#
# COMPACT_ATOMS: atom_id res chain seq x y z
N ARG A 1 14.77 63.27 8.35
CA ARG A 1 15.20 62.15 9.25
C ARG A 1 14.02 61.29 9.61
N GLN A 2 12.88 61.86 10.00
CA GLN A 2 11.71 61.12 10.42
C GLN A 2 11.14 60.27 9.28
N ILE A 3 11.02 60.83 8.09
CA ILE A 3 10.48 60.11 6.91
C ILE A 3 11.37 58.94 6.53
N LYS A 4 12.67 59.09 6.59
CA LYS A 4 13.62 58.03 6.29
C LYS A 4 13.57 56.90 7.32
N ALA A 5 13.49 57.26 8.61
CA ALA A 5 13.38 56.31 9.69
C ALA A 5 12.06 55.51 9.62
N ASP A 6 10.95 56.23 9.31
CA ASP A 6 9.64 55.59 9.15
C ASP A 6 9.61 54.66 7.94
N ALA A 7 10.25 55.07 6.84
CA ALA A 7 10.36 54.22 5.64
C ALA A 7 11.18 52.96 5.89
N GLN A 8 12.27 53.06 6.62
CA GLN A 8 13.10 51.93 6.99
C GLN A 8 12.35 50.99 7.92
N ALA A 9 11.64 51.52 8.91
CA ALA A 9 10.81 50.71 9.80
C ALA A 9 9.71 49.97 9.06
N ALA A 10 9.03 50.67 8.14
CA ALA A 10 7.97 50.09 7.30
C ALA A 10 8.53 48.96 6.40
N ALA A 11 9.71 49.21 5.80
CA ALA A 11 10.37 48.20 4.96
C ALA A 11 10.77 46.98 5.76
N ALA A 12 11.34 47.17 6.96
CA ALA A 12 11.71 46.09 7.85
C ALA A 12 10.49 45.25 8.28
N ALA A 13 9.39 45.91 8.62
CA ALA A 13 8.14 45.29 9.00
C ALA A 13 7.54 44.50 7.82
N ALA A 14 7.62 45.02 6.60
CA ALA A 14 7.14 44.34 5.40
C ALA A 14 7.95 43.06 5.11
N VAL A 15 9.27 43.13 5.25
CA VAL A 15 10.15 41.98 5.07
C VAL A 15 9.85 40.90 6.12
N GLU A 16 9.70 41.32 7.37
CA GLU A 16 9.38 40.40 8.46
C GLU A 16 8.04 39.69 8.25
N ALA A 17 7.03 40.47 7.83
CA ALA A 17 5.70 39.93 7.52
C ALA A 17 5.75 38.93 6.35
N ALA A 18 6.51 39.25 5.30
CA ALA A 18 6.69 38.37 4.15
C ALA A 18 7.40 37.07 4.52
N GLN A 19 8.41 37.15 5.38
CA GLN A 19 9.11 35.98 5.87
C GLN A 19 8.21 35.09 6.72
N ALA A 20 7.40 35.67 7.61
CA ALA A 20 6.43 34.93 8.42
C ALA A 20 5.36 34.28 7.57
N GLU A 21 4.85 34.97 6.57
CA GLU A 21 3.87 34.44 5.63
C GLU A 21 4.45 33.30 4.80
N GLY A 22 5.68 33.47 4.30
CA GLY A 22 6.38 32.42 3.55
C GLY A 22 6.60 31.16 4.40
N LYS A 23 6.99 31.33 5.65
CA LYS A 23 7.16 30.24 6.59
C LYS A 23 5.83 29.51 6.83
N ALA A 24 4.76 30.24 7.03
CA ALA A 24 3.42 29.68 7.23
C ALA A 24 2.96 28.86 6.01
N VAL A 25 3.23 29.37 4.81
CA VAL A 25 2.90 28.67 3.56
C VAL A 25 3.68 27.35 3.46
N ILE A 26 4.97 27.38 3.78
CA ILE A 26 5.81 26.17 3.75
C ILE A 26 5.31 25.15 4.79
N GLU A 27 5.04 25.60 6.01
CA GLU A 27 4.54 24.71 7.07
C GLU A 27 3.20 24.07 6.69
N ALA A 28 2.30 24.83 6.09
CA ALA A 28 1.01 24.32 5.61
C ALA A 28 1.20 23.28 4.49
N ALA A 29 2.10 23.57 3.55
CA ALA A 29 2.40 22.66 2.44
C ALA A 29 3.03 21.34 2.95
N VAL A 30 3.96 21.43 3.89
CA VAL A 30 4.59 20.26 4.51
C VAL A 30 3.56 19.44 5.28
N GLY A 31 2.70 20.09 6.06
CA GLY A 31 1.64 19.41 6.80
C GLY A 31 0.67 18.67 5.88
N LYS A 32 0.28 19.30 4.79
CA LYS A 32 -0.60 18.71 3.78
C LYS A 32 0.07 17.49 3.12
N ALA A 33 1.35 17.64 2.75
CA ALA A 33 2.11 16.55 2.13
C ALA A 33 2.25 15.36 3.09
N GLN A 34 2.47 15.61 4.37
CA GLN A 34 2.54 14.56 5.39
C GLN A 34 1.21 13.83 5.54
N GLN A 35 0.09 14.55 5.53
CA GLN A 35 -1.24 13.94 5.59
C GLN A 35 -1.52 13.09 4.35
N GLU A 36 -1.18 13.58 3.17
CA GLU A 36 -1.34 12.84 1.92
C GLU A 36 -0.50 11.56 1.93
N LEU A 37 0.73 11.65 2.45
CA LEU A 37 1.61 10.50 2.57
C LEU A 37 1.05 9.45 3.52
N GLN A 38 0.52 9.86 4.68
CA GLN A 38 -0.13 8.94 5.63
C GLN A 38 -1.33 8.25 5.00
N THR A 39 -2.18 8.99 4.28
CA THR A 39 -3.33 8.45 3.58
C THR A 39 -2.90 7.43 2.53
N LEU A 40 -1.86 7.75 1.76
CA LEU A 40 -1.34 6.86 0.73
C LEU A 40 -0.76 5.58 1.35
N ARG A 41 -0.03 5.69 2.45
CA ARG A 41 0.51 4.52 3.17
C ARG A 41 -0.60 3.63 3.70
N ALA A 42 -1.63 4.22 4.29
CA ALA A 42 -2.78 3.47 4.79
C ALA A 42 -3.49 2.72 3.66
N LYS A 43 -3.69 3.36 2.52
CA LYS A 43 -4.29 2.72 1.34
C LYS A 43 -3.42 1.61 0.78
N SER A 44 -2.10 1.82 0.74
CA SER A 44 -1.15 0.82 0.27
C SER A 44 -1.11 -0.40 1.19
N ASP A 45 -1.14 -0.18 2.51
CA ASP A 45 -1.17 -1.26 3.49
C ASP A 45 -2.47 -2.05 3.40
N GLU A 46 -3.59 -1.37 3.24
CA GLU A 46 -4.90 -2.00 3.08
C GLU A 46 -4.95 -2.85 1.80
N LYS A 47 -4.44 -2.32 0.70
CA LYS A 47 -4.36 -3.05 -0.56
C LYS A 47 -3.44 -4.26 -0.45
N ALA A 48 -2.27 -4.10 0.15
CA ALA A 48 -1.33 -5.20 0.36
C ALA A 48 -1.95 -6.31 1.20
N LYS A 49 -2.69 -5.96 2.24
CA LYS A 49 -3.42 -6.91 3.08
C LYS A 49 -4.48 -7.66 2.27
N ALA A 50 -5.28 -6.93 1.49
CA ALA A 50 -6.31 -7.53 0.63
C ALA A 50 -5.70 -8.46 -0.41
N ASP A 51 -4.59 -8.05 -1.05
CA ASP A 51 -3.88 -8.86 -2.04
C ASP A 51 -3.31 -10.13 -1.40
N ALA A 52 -2.77 -10.02 -0.18
CA ALA A 52 -2.25 -11.17 0.56
C ALA A 52 -3.36 -12.16 0.91
N GLU A 53 -4.53 -11.68 1.33
CA GLU A 53 -5.69 -12.52 1.62
C GLU A 53 -6.20 -13.23 0.36
N THR A 54 -6.25 -12.52 -0.76
CA THR A 54 -6.64 -13.09 -2.06
C THR A 54 -5.65 -14.18 -2.49
N LEU A 55 -4.36 -13.91 -2.38
CA LEU A 55 -3.31 -14.88 -2.73
C LEU A 55 -3.38 -16.13 -1.85
N ALA A 56 -3.60 -15.95 -0.54
CA ALA A 56 -3.74 -17.07 0.40
C ALA A 56 -4.95 -17.95 0.04
N ALA A 57 -6.09 -17.32 -0.31
CA ALA A 57 -7.29 -18.04 -0.72
C ALA A 57 -7.08 -18.79 -2.04
N GLU A 58 -6.43 -18.17 -3.02
CA GLU A 58 -6.10 -18.81 -4.30
C GLU A 58 -5.15 -20.00 -4.10
N THR A 59 -4.13 -19.83 -3.26
CA THR A 59 -3.18 -20.89 -2.95
C THR A 59 -3.89 -22.07 -2.28
N LYS A 60 -4.77 -21.81 -1.33
CA LYS A 60 -5.55 -22.83 -0.65
C LYS A 60 -6.44 -23.61 -1.63
N ASN A 61 -7.08 -22.89 -2.55
CA ASN A 61 -7.91 -23.52 -3.59
C ASN A 61 -7.08 -24.37 -4.54
N LYS A 62 -5.89 -23.92 -4.93
CA LYS A 62 -4.96 -24.70 -5.76
C LYS A 62 -4.50 -25.96 -5.04
N GLU A 63 -4.18 -25.88 -3.75
CA GLU A 63 -3.81 -27.04 -2.94
C GLU A 63 -4.94 -28.06 -2.88
N ALA A 64 -6.17 -27.60 -2.65
CA ALA A 64 -7.34 -28.46 -2.63
C ALA A 64 -7.55 -29.17 -3.97
N ALA A 65 -7.42 -28.44 -5.07
CA ALA A 65 -7.53 -29.01 -6.42
C ALA A 65 -6.42 -30.05 -6.69
N MET A 66 -5.20 -29.75 -6.27
CA MET A 66 -4.08 -30.70 -6.41
C MET A 66 -4.31 -31.97 -5.61
N ARG A 67 -4.84 -31.87 -4.39
CA ARG A 67 -5.16 -33.03 -3.55
C ARG A 67 -6.24 -33.90 -4.21
N ILE A 68 -7.28 -33.30 -4.74
CA ILE A 68 -8.35 -34.01 -5.46
C ILE A 68 -7.77 -34.73 -6.67
N LYS A 69 -6.94 -34.05 -7.45
CA LYS A 69 -6.30 -34.64 -8.63
C LYS A 69 -5.38 -35.79 -8.25
N ALA A 70 -4.58 -35.63 -7.20
CA ALA A 70 -3.70 -36.68 -6.70
C ALA A 70 -4.49 -37.90 -6.23
N LYS A 71 -5.59 -37.68 -5.51
CA LYS A 71 -6.46 -38.78 -5.07
C LYS A 71 -7.08 -39.53 -6.26
N THR A 72 -7.59 -38.77 -7.24
CA THR A 72 -8.16 -39.38 -8.47
C THR A 72 -7.12 -40.24 -9.21
N ASN A 73 -5.89 -39.72 -9.33
CA ASN A 73 -4.80 -40.48 -9.97
C ASN A 73 -4.41 -41.73 -9.18
N LEU A 74 -4.41 -41.63 -7.83
CA LEU A 74 -4.12 -42.77 -6.97
C LEU A 74 -5.20 -43.85 -7.09
N ASP A 75 -6.47 -43.44 -7.08
CA ASP A 75 -7.60 -44.37 -7.23
C ASP A 75 -7.56 -45.06 -8.60
N ARG A 76 -7.21 -44.33 -9.65
CA ARG A 76 -7.01 -44.90 -11.00
C ARG A 76 -5.89 -45.91 -11.04
N ALA A 77 -4.76 -45.59 -10.44
CA ALA A 77 -3.62 -46.51 -10.39
C ALA A 77 -3.98 -47.77 -9.62
N ALA A 78 -4.66 -47.63 -8.48
CA ALA A 78 -5.12 -48.77 -7.68
C ALA A 78 -6.11 -49.63 -8.47
N SER A 79 -7.07 -49.05 -9.15
CA SER A 79 -8.04 -49.78 -9.99
C SER A 79 -7.36 -50.52 -11.13
N LEU A 80 -6.37 -49.89 -11.76
CA LEU A 80 -5.62 -50.52 -12.86
C LEU A 80 -4.81 -51.71 -12.38
N ILE A 81 -4.22 -51.64 -11.21
CA ILE A 81 -3.47 -52.76 -10.60
C ILE A 81 -4.41 -53.92 -10.30
N VAL A 82 -5.54 -53.61 -9.66
CA VAL A 82 -6.55 -54.65 -9.33
C VAL A 82 -7.06 -55.31 -10.61
N GLU A 83 -7.38 -54.54 -11.63
CA GLU A 83 -7.85 -55.04 -12.92
C GLU A 83 -6.82 -55.99 -13.55
N ARG A 84 -5.55 -55.65 -13.52
CA ARG A 84 -4.48 -56.49 -14.05
C ARG A 84 -4.31 -57.77 -13.27
N ILE A 85 -4.46 -57.74 -11.95
CA ILE A 85 -4.37 -58.93 -11.11
C ILE A 85 -5.54 -59.87 -11.37
N VAL A 86 -6.74 -59.32 -11.52
CA VAL A 86 -7.96 -60.13 -11.74
C VAL A 86 -8.02 -60.68 -13.15
N ASN A 87 -7.63 -59.90 -14.16
CA ASN A 87 -7.75 -60.30 -15.57
C ASN A 87 -6.47 -60.84 -16.20
N GLY A 88 -5.40 -60.73 -15.49
CA GLY A 88 -4.10 -61.13 -16.01
C GLY A 88 -3.59 -62.38 -15.47
#